data_e68aa007336eabf730f2d19b9935e15c
#
_entry.id   e68aa007336eabf730f2d19b9935e15c
#
_cell.length_a   1.000
_cell.length_b   1.000
_cell.length_c   1.000
_cell.angle_alpha   90.00
_cell.angle_beta   90.00
_cell.angle_gamma   90.00
#
_symmetry.space_group_name_H-M   'P 1'
#
loop_
_entity.id
_entity.type
_entity.pdbx_description
1 polymer ?
#
loop_
_entity_poly.entity_id
_entity_poly.type
_entity_poly.pdbx_seq_one_letter_code
_entity_poly.pdbx_strand_id
1 'polypeptide(L)'
;LCVYLLSDRLDTMEKMTLEMKITDFEGKKVGKTIQLKSLSIPVNTSQCVYKAKPDDLLSLLERKSSETSQSSAEKWLSEALRRCFMQLTLKDKSGHTVAQTVYFFEKTKDLLLPETTINSKMKLTEGKCELTLLSPCLAKDVFIEVPIQGARFSDNFFDLLPGERKTVVITSPQIKKGEELPLTIKHIRETYN
;
A
#
# COMPACT_ATOMS: atom_id res chain seq x y z
N LEU A 1 10.93 -14.52 1.24
CA LEU A 1 10.23 -13.58 0.37
C LEU A 1 10.60 -13.84 -1.08
N CYS A 2 9.62 -13.98 -1.96
CA CYS A 2 9.81 -14.04 -3.41
C CYS A 2 8.95 -12.95 -4.06
N VAL A 3 9.53 -12.20 -5.00
CA VAL A 3 8.81 -11.18 -5.76
C VAL A 3 8.69 -11.64 -7.20
N TYR A 4 7.46 -11.68 -7.68
CA TYR A 4 7.13 -12.06 -9.05
C TYR A 4 6.59 -10.87 -9.81
N LEU A 5 7.00 -10.73 -11.07
CA LEU A 5 6.34 -9.86 -12.04
C LEU A 5 5.46 -10.72 -12.93
N LEU A 6 4.17 -10.37 -12.99
CA LEU A 6 3.19 -11.02 -13.83
C LEU A 6 2.74 -10.03 -14.91
N SER A 7 2.63 -10.48 -16.13
CA SER A 7 2.12 -9.67 -17.25
C SER A 7 1.19 -10.51 -18.12
N ASP A 8 0.00 -9.99 -18.36
CA ASP A 8 -1.00 -10.47 -19.32
C ASP A 8 -1.00 -9.64 -20.62
N ARG A 9 -0.04 -8.71 -20.76
CA ARG A 9 0.09 -7.87 -21.94
C ARG A 9 0.50 -8.69 -23.16
N LEU A 10 0.17 -8.17 -24.35
CA LEU A 10 0.53 -8.75 -25.65
C LEU A 10 1.85 -8.21 -26.20
N ASP A 11 2.48 -7.27 -25.52
CA ASP A 11 3.78 -6.67 -25.82
C ASP A 11 4.76 -6.83 -24.66
N THR A 12 6.04 -7.02 -24.97
CA THR A 12 7.11 -7.07 -23.97
C THR A 12 7.37 -5.67 -23.40
N MET A 13 7.43 -5.56 -22.09
CA MET A 13 7.82 -4.31 -21.40
C MET A 13 9.32 -4.32 -21.14
N GLU A 14 10.03 -3.37 -21.77
CA GLU A 14 11.48 -3.24 -21.67
C GLU A 14 11.92 -2.11 -20.76
N LYS A 15 13.15 -2.22 -20.20
CA LYS A 15 13.80 -1.19 -19.39
C LYS A 15 12.97 -0.78 -18.16
N MET A 16 12.28 -1.75 -17.58
CA MET A 16 11.52 -1.55 -16.35
C MET A 16 12.45 -1.46 -15.15
N THR A 17 12.02 -0.73 -14.13
CA THR A 17 12.71 -0.65 -12.83
C THR A 17 11.73 -1.05 -11.73
N LEU A 18 12.08 -2.06 -10.95
CA LEU A 18 11.36 -2.41 -9.73
C LEU A 18 12.08 -1.77 -8.54
N GLU A 19 11.38 -0.92 -7.83
CA GLU A 19 11.81 -0.33 -6.57
C GLU A 19 11.09 -1.01 -5.40
N MET A 20 11.83 -1.44 -4.40
CA MET A 20 11.31 -2.02 -3.16
C MET A 20 11.81 -1.20 -1.98
N LYS A 21 10.89 -0.64 -1.19
CA LYS A 21 11.17 0.25 -0.07
C LYS A 21 10.45 -0.26 1.17
N ILE A 22 11.17 -0.40 2.29
CA ILE A 22 10.57 -0.74 3.59
C ILE A 22 10.29 0.56 4.35
N THR A 23 9.07 0.71 4.81
CA THR A 23 8.56 1.89 5.48
C THR A 23 7.76 1.44 6.71
N ASP A 24 7.86 2.14 7.83
CA ASP A 24 6.98 1.91 8.97
C ASP A 24 5.56 2.44 8.69
N PHE A 25 4.63 2.15 9.58
CA PHE A 25 3.24 2.58 9.44
C PHE A 25 3.02 4.09 9.59
N GLU A 26 4.05 4.84 9.98
CA GLU A 26 4.07 6.30 10.07
C GLU A 26 4.71 6.97 8.84
N GLY A 27 5.11 6.17 7.85
CA GLY A 27 5.69 6.67 6.60
C GLY A 27 7.20 6.89 6.62
N LYS A 28 7.87 6.55 7.74
CA LYS A 28 9.30 6.69 7.84
C LYS A 28 10.02 5.50 7.20
N LYS A 29 11.03 5.77 6.41
CA LYS A 29 11.89 4.73 5.86
C LYS A 29 12.66 4.03 6.98
N VAL A 30 12.54 2.70 7.06
CA VAL A 30 13.17 1.88 8.11
C VAL A 30 14.15 0.84 7.56
N GLY A 31 14.34 0.80 6.25
CA GLY A 31 15.24 -0.15 5.61
C GLY A 31 15.91 0.40 4.36
N LYS A 32 16.80 -0.41 3.79
CA LYS A 32 17.46 -0.09 2.52
C LYS A 32 16.44 -0.14 1.37
N THR A 33 16.58 0.78 0.42
CA THR A 33 15.83 0.70 -0.83
C THR A 33 16.57 -0.21 -1.79
N ILE A 34 15.88 -1.19 -2.35
CA ILE A 34 16.39 -2.08 -3.39
C ILE A 34 15.84 -1.62 -4.73
N GLN A 35 16.69 -1.51 -5.73
CA GLN A 35 16.29 -1.21 -7.10
C GLN A 35 16.84 -2.25 -8.06
N LEU A 36 15.96 -2.93 -8.78
CA LEU A 36 16.29 -3.81 -9.89
C LEU A 36 15.98 -3.06 -11.17
N LYS A 37 17.02 -2.72 -11.91
CA LYS A 37 16.94 -1.90 -13.14
C LYS A 37 17.04 -2.76 -14.40
N SER A 38 16.59 -2.18 -15.52
CA SER A 38 16.67 -2.79 -16.85
C SER A 38 16.00 -4.17 -16.95
N LEU A 39 14.90 -4.34 -16.21
CA LEU A 39 14.11 -5.55 -16.29
C LEU A 39 13.37 -5.60 -17.63
N SER A 40 13.33 -6.80 -18.23
CA SER A 40 12.47 -7.13 -19.36
C SER A 40 11.37 -8.06 -18.86
N ILE A 41 10.12 -7.73 -19.16
CA ILE A 41 8.95 -8.51 -18.78
C ILE A 41 8.29 -9.00 -20.07
N PRO A 42 8.49 -10.27 -20.44
CA PRO A 42 7.93 -10.83 -21.66
C PRO A 42 6.41 -10.88 -21.67
N VAL A 43 5.86 -11.08 -22.85
CA VAL A 43 4.41 -11.27 -23.05
C VAL A 43 3.90 -12.45 -22.24
N ASN A 44 2.72 -12.32 -21.66
CA ASN A 44 1.97 -13.37 -20.99
C ASN A 44 2.85 -14.25 -20.08
N THR A 45 3.60 -13.62 -19.16
CA THR A 45 4.61 -14.29 -18.36
C THR A 45 4.46 -14.03 -16.86
N SER A 46 4.99 -14.97 -16.07
CA SER A 46 5.21 -14.81 -14.63
C SER A 46 6.67 -15.18 -14.34
N GLN A 47 7.45 -14.22 -13.84
CA GLN A 47 8.86 -14.47 -13.51
C GLN A 47 9.22 -13.99 -12.12
N CYS A 48 10.01 -14.79 -11.39
CA CYS A 48 10.59 -14.39 -10.12
C CYS A 48 11.79 -13.47 -10.38
N VAL A 49 11.71 -12.22 -9.94
CA VAL A 49 12.75 -11.20 -10.14
C VAL A 49 13.59 -10.93 -8.91
N TYR A 50 13.11 -11.33 -7.73
CA TYR A 50 13.84 -11.16 -6.48
C TYR A 50 13.50 -12.28 -5.48
N LYS A 51 14.55 -12.76 -4.78
CA LYS A 51 14.42 -13.73 -3.68
C LYS A 51 15.23 -13.24 -2.49
N ALA A 52 14.65 -13.27 -1.30
CA ALA A 52 15.32 -13.02 -0.04
C ALA A 52 15.03 -14.15 0.94
N LYS A 53 16.08 -14.63 1.63
CA LYS A 53 15.95 -15.52 2.78
C LYS A 53 15.55 -14.74 4.02
N PRO A 54 15.09 -15.38 5.10
CA PRO A 54 14.81 -14.69 6.37
C PRO A 54 15.98 -13.85 6.89
N ASP A 55 17.21 -14.36 6.80
CA ASP A 55 18.42 -13.65 7.26
C ASP A 55 18.71 -12.39 6.43
N ASP A 56 18.34 -12.39 5.14
CA ASP A 56 18.49 -11.23 4.26
C ASP A 56 17.58 -10.08 4.72
N LEU A 57 16.41 -10.38 5.30
CA LEU A 57 15.48 -9.37 5.82
C LEU A 57 16.10 -8.57 6.97
N LEU A 58 16.89 -9.20 7.84
CA LEU A 58 17.67 -8.51 8.88
C LEU A 58 18.63 -7.48 8.28
N SER A 59 19.30 -7.83 7.19
CA SER A 59 20.24 -6.96 6.49
C SER A 59 19.57 -5.80 5.74
N LEU A 60 18.28 -5.95 5.40
CA LEU A 60 17.48 -4.93 4.73
C LEU A 60 16.96 -3.87 5.71
N LEU A 61 16.69 -4.25 6.97
CA LEU A 61 16.27 -3.33 8.01
C LEU A 61 17.48 -2.67 8.68
N GLU A 62 17.47 -1.34 8.78
CA GLU A 62 18.54 -0.59 9.43
C GLU A 62 18.35 -0.65 10.95
N ARG A 63 19.12 -1.52 11.62
CA ARG A 63 19.14 -1.62 13.07
C ARG A 63 19.86 -0.42 13.68
N LYS A 64 19.20 0.31 14.58
CA LYS A 64 19.78 1.49 15.26
C LYS A 64 20.53 1.20 16.55
N SER A 65 20.59 -0.05 17.05
CA SER A 65 21.17 -0.35 18.35
C SER A 65 22.38 -1.25 18.30
N SER A 66 23.31 -1.03 19.25
CA SER A 66 24.56 -1.75 19.47
C SER A 66 24.39 -3.03 20.32
N GLU A 67 23.18 -3.54 20.53
CA GLU A 67 22.97 -4.75 21.30
C GLU A 67 23.39 -5.99 20.51
N THR A 68 24.30 -6.77 21.12
CA THR A 68 25.10 -7.82 20.47
C THR A 68 24.56 -9.23 20.63
N SER A 69 23.47 -9.46 21.35
CA SER A 69 22.94 -10.82 21.56
C SER A 69 21.98 -11.22 20.42
N GLN A 70 22.07 -12.47 19.96
CA GLN A 70 21.25 -13.04 18.89
C GLN A 70 19.75 -13.03 19.26
N SER A 71 19.42 -13.35 20.52
CA SER A 71 18.02 -13.35 20.99
C SER A 71 17.38 -11.97 20.99
N SER A 72 18.14 -10.91 21.30
CA SER A 72 17.63 -9.53 21.21
C SER A 72 17.45 -9.06 19.77
N ALA A 73 18.27 -9.56 18.82
CA ALA A 73 18.12 -9.28 17.40
C ALA A 73 16.84 -9.91 16.82
N GLU A 74 16.54 -11.16 17.16
CA GLU A 74 15.33 -11.87 16.71
C GLU A 74 14.05 -11.22 17.26
N LYS A 75 14.05 -10.85 18.53
CA LYS A 75 12.93 -10.14 19.16
C LYS A 75 12.68 -8.79 18.51
N TRP A 76 13.76 -8.01 18.29
CA TRP A 76 13.67 -6.72 17.59
C TRP A 76 13.13 -6.88 16.17
N LEU A 77 13.62 -7.89 15.42
CA LEU A 77 13.15 -8.16 14.06
C LEU A 77 11.65 -8.48 14.05
N SER A 78 11.22 -9.39 14.91
CA SER A 78 9.81 -9.77 15.02
C SER A 78 8.92 -8.56 15.30
N GLU A 79 9.33 -7.67 16.21
CA GLU A 79 8.56 -6.45 16.49
C GLU A 79 8.60 -5.45 15.34
N ALA A 80 9.75 -5.27 14.68
CA ALA A 80 9.88 -4.38 13.52
C ALA A 80 9.00 -4.83 12.35
N LEU A 81 8.95 -6.14 12.07
CA LEU A 81 8.13 -6.70 10.99
C LEU A 81 6.62 -6.52 11.21
N ARG A 82 6.19 -6.39 12.46
CA ARG A 82 4.79 -6.10 12.82
C ARG A 82 4.40 -4.64 12.67
N ARG A 83 5.37 -3.74 12.43
CA ARG A 83 5.19 -2.27 12.34
C ARG A 83 5.60 -1.67 11.01
N CYS A 84 5.94 -2.48 10.02
CA CYS A 84 6.37 -2.01 8.73
C CYS A 84 5.77 -2.80 7.58
N PHE A 85 5.88 -2.25 6.39
CA PHE A 85 5.50 -2.89 5.12
C PHE A 85 6.57 -2.62 4.07
N MET A 86 6.61 -3.47 3.06
CA MET A 86 7.41 -3.24 1.87
C MET A 86 6.51 -2.72 0.76
N GLN A 87 6.80 -1.53 0.25
CA GLN A 87 6.18 -0.97 -0.94
C GLN A 87 6.99 -1.39 -2.16
N LEU A 88 6.33 -2.01 -3.13
CA LEU A 88 6.90 -2.43 -4.40
C LEU A 88 6.31 -1.56 -5.50
N THR A 89 7.17 -0.88 -6.25
CA THR A 89 6.76 0.05 -7.33
C THR A 89 7.49 -0.31 -8.61
N LEU A 90 6.74 -0.69 -9.63
CA LEU A 90 7.25 -0.93 -10.96
C LEU A 90 7.13 0.35 -11.78
N LYS A 91 8.25 0.80 -12.33
CA LYS A 91 8.35 2.03 -13.15
C LYS A 91 8.80 1.71 -14.56
N ASP A 92 8.29 2.45 -15.51
CA ASP A 92 8.75 2.41 -16.90
C ASP A 92 10.08 3.16 -17.09
N LYS A 93 10.60 3.16 -18.32
CA LYS A 93 11.85 3.87 -18.69
C LYS A 93 11.79 5.39 -18.48
N SER A 94 10.59 5.98 -18.42
CA SER A 94 10.35 7.40 -18.19
C SER A 94 10.17 7.73 -16.70
N GLY A 95 10.19 6.69 -15.83
CA GLY A 95 9.97 6.83 -14.39
C GLY A 95 8.49 6.87 -13.96
N HIS A 96 7.55 6.68 -14.89
CA HIS A 96 6.13 6.60 -14.55
C HIS A 96 5.83 5.26 -13.84
N THR A 97 5.02 5.31 -12.81
CA THR A 97 4.55 4.11 -12.10
C THR A 97 3.56 3.35 -12.98
N VAL A 98 3.91 2.10 -13.29
CA VAL A 98 3.09 1.16 -14.06
C VAL A 98 2.25 0.28 -13.14
N ALA A 99 2.84 -0.16 -12.02
CA ALA A 99 2.17 -0.96 -11.01
C ALA A 99 2.76 -0.68 -9.64
N GLN A 100 1.93 -0.81 -8.61
CA GLN A 100 2.32 -0.66 -7.23
C GLN A 100 1.56 -1.67 -6.37
N THR A 101 2.25 -2.22 -5.37
CA THR A 101 1.63 -3.08 -4.35
C THR A 101 2.38 -2.95 -3.05
N VAL A 102 1.76 -3.40 -1.97
CA VAL A 102 2.37 -3.48 -0.64
C VAL A 102 2.42 -4.92 -0.16
N TYR A 103 3.45 -5.24 0.59
CA TYR A 103 3.63 -6.52 1.24
C TYR A 103 3.80 -6.30 2.74
N PHE A 104 2.92 -6.91 3.54
CA PHE A 104 3.04 -6.97 4.98
C PHE A 104 3.77 -8.23 5.38
N PHE A 105 4.71 -8.12 6.31
CA PHE A 105 5.54 -9.24 6.73
C PHE A 105 4.81 -10.19 7.68
N GLU A 106 3.73 -9.71 8.32
CA GLU A 106 2.90 -10.46 9.25
C GLU A 106 1.43 -10.47 8.81
N LYS A 107 0.65 -11.37 9.38
CA LYS A 107 -0.81 -11.43 9.16
C LYS A 107 -1.47 -10.19 9.76
N THR A 108 -2.57 -9.73 9.19
CA THR A 108 -3.29 -8.52 9.63
C THR A 108 -3.57 -8.50 11.13
N LYS A 109 -3.96 -9.63 11.72
CA LYS A 109 -4.23 -9.76 13.16
C LYS A 109 -3.00 -9.58 14.06
N ASP A 110 -1.80 -9.77 13.51
CA ASP A 110 -0.53 -9.70 14.23
C ASP A 110 0.19 -8.35 14.01
N LEU A 111 -0.34 -7.51 13.10
CA LEU A 111 0.17 -6.16 12.84
C LEU A 111 -0.15 -5.22 14.00
N LEU A 112 0.82 -4.38 14.36
CA LEU A 112 0.67 -3.31 15.35
C LEU A 112 0.26 -2.03 14.64
N LEU A 113 -0.97 -2.02 14.10
CA LEU A 113 -1.50 -0.89 13.34
C LEU A 113 -1.68 0.35 14.23
N PRO A 114 -1.24 1.54 13.78
CA PRO A 114 -1.43 2.77 14.54
C PRO A 114 -2.89 3.21 14.53
N GLU A 115 -3.27 3.94 15.56
CA GLU A 115 -4.48 4.77 15.50
C GLU A 115 -4.23 5.94 14.55
N THR A 116 -5.18 6.19 13.66
CA THR A 116 -5.06 7.28 12.69
C THR A 116 -6.42 7.83 12.32
N THR A 117 -6.44 9.05 11.81
CA THR A 117 -7.65 9.70 11.32
C THR A 117 -7.50 9.93 9.81
N ILE A 118 -8.50 9.51 9.06
CA ILE A 118 -8.55 9.73 7.62
C ILE A 118 -9.20 11.09 7.35
N ASN A 119 -8.43 12.03 6.81
CA ASN A 119 -8.93 13.28 6.30
C ASN A 119 -9.59 13.08 4.93
N SER A 120 -10.77 13.61 4.73
CA SER A 120 -11.51 13.47 3.48
C SER A 120 -11.94 14.83 2.90
N LYS A 121 -11.97 14.92 1.58
CA LYS A 121 -12.55 16.03 0.84
C LYS A 121 -13.44 15.48 -0.28
N MET A 122 -14.65 16.01 -0.39
CA MET A 122 -15.62 15.62 -1.42
C MET A 122 -15.81 16.73 -2.44
N LYS A 123 -15.98 16.33 -3.69
CA LYS A 123 -16.47 17.18 -4.78
C LYS A 123 -17.66 16.48 -5.44
N LEU A 124 -18.85 17.06 -5.26
CA LEU A 124 -20.09 16.54 -5.83
C LEU A 124 -20.43 17.20 -7.16
N THR A 125 -20.78 16.37 -8.10
CA THR A 125 -21.36 16.75 -9.40
C THR A 125 -22.58 15.89 -9.65
N GLU A 126 -23.35 16.16 -10.69
CA GLU A 126 -24.53 15.34 -11.00
C GLU A 126 -24.11 13.89 -11.29
N GLY A 127 -24.66 12.96 -10.55
CA GLY A 127 -24.37 11.54 -10.66
C GLY A 127 -23.02 11.05 -10.14
N LYS A 128 -22.18 11.95 -9.57
CA LYS A 128 -20.78 11.61 -9.23
C LYS A 128 -20.27 12.34 -7.99
N CYS A 129 -19.57 11.60 -7.14
CA CYS A 129 -18.75 12.13 -6.05
C CYS A 129 -17.28 11.76 -6.28
N GLU A 130 -16.37 12.74 -6.25
CA GLU A 130 -14.93 12.53 -6.15
C GLU A 130 -14.51 12.71 -4.69
N LEU A 131 -14.19 11.62 -4.04
CA LEU A 131 -13.75 11.56 -2.64
C LEU A 131 -12.24 11.42 -2.58
N THR A 132 -11.55 12.44 -2.09
CA THR A 132 -10.09 12.42 -1.88
C THR A 132 -9.81 12.15 -0.42
N LEU A 133 -8.97 11.14 -0.15
CA LEU A 133 -8.59 10.66 1.17
C LEU A 133 -7.09 10.89 1.40
N LEU A 134 -6.74 11.17 2.64
CA LEU A 134 -5.36 11.32 3.11
C LEU A 134 -5.28 10.88 4.58
N SER A 135 -4.28 10.07 4.92
CA SER A 135 -3.96 9.69 6.29
C SER A 135 -2.50 9.99 6.63
N PRO A 136 -2.17 10.46 7.84
CA PRO A 136 -0.79 10.66 8.28
C PRO A 136 -0.06 9.32 8.51
N CYS A 137 -0.79 8.25 8.87
CA CYS A 137 -0.27 6.91 9.08
C CYS A 137 -0.97 5.92 8.14
N LEU A 138 -0.47 4.68 8.09
CA LEU A 138 -1.15 3.61 7.37
C LEU A 138 -2.56 3.40 7.93
N ALA A 139 -3.57 3.58 7.08
CA ALA A 139 -4.94 3.12 7.34
C ALA A 139 -5.20 1.89 6.48
N LYS A 140 -5.21 0.71 7.13
CA LYS A 140 -5.34 -0.57 6.45
C LYS A 140 -6.80 -0.95 6.23
N ASP A 141 -7.09 -1.54 5.06
CA ASP A 141 -8.42 -2.02 4.67
C ASP A 141 -9.49 -0.93 4.85
N VAL A 142 -9.26 0.23 4.22
CA VAL A 142 -10.20 1.36 4.24
C VAL A 142 -11.49 0.97 3.53
N PHE A 143 -12.59 1.11 4.24
CA PHE A 143 -13.94 0.85 3.76
C PHE A 143 -14.75 2.13 3.71
N ILE A 144 -15.41 2.36 2.58
CA ILE A 144 -16.28 3.52 2.33
C ILE A 144 -17.71 3.01 2.13
N GLU A 145 -18.62 3.62 2.84
CA GLU A 145 -20.05 3.33 2.75
C GLU A 145 -20.85 4.62 2.51
N VAL A 146 -21.84 4.55 1.63
CA VAL A 146 -22.83 5.60 1.39
C VAL A 146 -24.23 5.01 1.48
N PRO A 147 -25.25 5.74 2.01
CA PRO A 147 -26.62 5.24 2.16
C PRO A 147 -27.38 5.31 0.83
N ILE A 148 -26.74 4.93 -0.27
CA ILE A 148 -27.32 4.91 -1.61
C ILE A 148 -27.23 3.49 -2.16
N GLN A 149 -28.38 2.83 -2.29
CA GLN A 149 -28.45 1.49 -2.87
C GLN A 149 -27.97 1.51 -4.32
N GLY A 150 -27.06 0.57 -4.65
CA GLY A 150 -26.51 0.43 -5.99
C GLY A 150 -25.47 1.48 -6.38
N ALA A 151 -24.96 2.26 -5.43
CA ALA A 151 -23.78 3.10 -5.67
C ALA A 151 -22.56 2.25 -6.09
N ARG A 152 -21.81 2.76 -7.07
CA ARG A 152 -20.60 2.10 -7.58
C ARG A 152 -19.38 2.89 -7.17
N PHE A 153 -18.36 2.20 -6.69
CA PHE A 153 -17.08 2.76 -6.26
C PHE A 153 -16.00 2.36 -7.27
N SER A 154 -15.11 3.31 -7.62
CA SER A 154 -13.93 2.98 -8.43
C SER A 154 -12.94 2.09 -7.67
N ASP A 155 -12.93 2.17 -6.34
CA ASP A 155 -12.16 1.34 -5.43
C ASP A 155 -12.78 1.34 -4.03
N ASN A 156 -12.60 0.25 -3.29
CA ASN A 156 -13.02 0.09 -1.90
C ASN A 156 -12.21 -1.04 -1.26
N PHE A 157 -12.08 -1.10 0.07
CA PHE A 157 -11.25 -2.08 0.80
C PHE A 157 -9.77 -2.03 0.40
N PHE A 158 -9.19 -0.84 0.41
CA PHE A 158 -7.80 -0.60 0.03
C PHE A 158 -6.96 -0.12 1.22
N ASP A 159 -5.65 -0.26 1.10
CA ASP A 159 -4.70 0.32 2.04
C ASP A 159 -4.41 1.77 1.63
N LEU A 160 -4.59 2.72 2.57
CA LEU A 160 -4.21 4.11 2.39
C LEU A 160 -2.85 4.34 3.05
N LEU A 161 -1.83 4.54 2.21
CA LEU A 161 -0.45 4.68 2.68
C LEU A 161 -0.19 6.04 3.34
N PRO A 162 0.77 6.12 4.26
CA PRO A 162 1.10 7.37 4.96
C PRO A 162 1.42 8.51 4.00
N GLY A 163 0.69 9.63 4.11
CA GLY A 163 0.88 10.81 3.29
C GLY A 163 0.45 10.69 1.82
N GLU A 164 -0.02 9.51 1.39
CA GLU A 164 -0.54 9.32 0.04
C GLU A 164 -1.96 9.86 -0.09
N ARG A 165 -2.24 10.53 -1.23
CA ARG A 165 -3.59 10.94 -1.59
C ARG A 165 -4.21 9.89 -2.49
N LYS A 166 -5.37 9.38 -2.08
CA LYS A 166 -6.17 8.48 -2.90
C LYS A 166 -7.51 9.12 -3.22
N THR A 167 -7.88 9.12 -4.49
CA THR A 167 -9.19 9.58 -4.94
C THR A 167 -10.04 8.39 -5.34
N VAL A 168 -11.20 8.28 -4.70
CA VAL A 168 -12.23 7.29 -5.03
C VAL A 168 -13.39 8.01 -5.69
N VAL A 169 -13.84 7.48 -6.82
CA VAL A 169 -15.01 7.97 -7.54
C VAL A 169 -16.21 7.12 -7.18
N ILE A 170 -17.25 7.76 -6.66
CA ILE A 170 -18.53 7.13 -6.34
C ILE A 170 -19.56 7.63 -7.34
N THR A 171 -20.28 6.72 -7.98
CA THR A 171 -21.28 7.04 -9.00
C THR A 171 -22.65 6.50 -8.63
N SER A 172 -23.68 7.32 -8.77
CA SER A 172 -25.09 6.94 -8.65
C SER A 172 -25.96 8.07 -9.23
N PRO A 173 -27.07 7.77 -9.91
CA PRO A 173 -28.06 8.77 -10.34
C PRO A 173 -28.67 9.57 -9.18
N GLN A 174 -28.57 9.06 -7.95
CA GLN A 174 -29.12 9.71 -6.76
C GLN A 174 -28.16 10.78 -6.18
N ILE A 175 -26.91 10.88 -6.65
CA ILE A 175 -25.98 11.91 -6.23
C ILE A 175 -26.31 13.20 -6.96
N LYS A 176 -26.57 14.27 -6.23
CA LYS A 176 -26.92 15.58 -6.78
C LYS A 176 -25.85 16.62 -6.44
N LYS A 177 -25.63 17.53 -7.37
CA LYS A 177 -24.74 18.66 -7.14
C LYS A 177 -25.35 19.60 -6.11
N GLY A 178 -24.56 19.93 -5.07
CA GLY A 178 -24.98 20.87 -4.00
C GLY A 178 -25.80 20.25 -2.89
N GLU A 179 -26.11 18.97 -2.96
CA GLU A 179 -26.71 18.23 -1.83
C GLU A 179 -25.61 17.64 -0.94
N GLU A 180 -25.97 17.33 0.31
CA GLU A 180 -25.07 16.64 1.22
C GLU A 180 -25.09 15.12 0.93
N LEU A 181 -23.93 14.52 0.82
CA LEU A 181 -23.77 13.05 0.71
C LEU A 181 -23.20 12.53 2.02
N PRO A 182 -24.03 11.99 2.93
CA PRO A 182 -23.53 11.35 4.12
C PRO A 182 -22.74 10.11 3.73
N LEU A 183 -21.52 9.99 4.26
CA LEU A 183 -20.69 8.81 4.05
C LEU A 183 -19.96 8.43 5.33
N THR A 184 -19.69 7.14 5.44
CA THR A 184 -18.88 6.56 6.51
C THR A 184 -17.57 6.07 5.91
N ILE A 185 -16.45 6.43 6.55
CA ILE A 185 -15.12 5.94 6.21
C ILE A 185 -14.57 5.25 7.44
N LYS A 186 -14.18 4.00 7.32
CA LYS A 186 -13.60 3.20 8.41
C LYS A 186 -12.35 2.49 7.92
N HIS A 187 -11.50 2.09 8.84
CA HIS A 187 -10.38 1.21 8.57
C HIS A 187 -10.30 0.13 9.64
N ILE A 188 -9.56 -0.96 9.37
CA ILE A 188 -9.62 -2.16 10.21
C ILE A 188 -9.21 -1.91 11.66
N ARG A 189 -8.32 -0.95 11.95
CA ARG A 189 -7.89 -0.64 13.32
C ARG A 189 -9.04 -0.15 14.22
N GLU A 190 -10.09 0.47 13.65
CA GLU A 190 -11.27 0.93 14.38
C GLU A 190 -12.24 -0.20 14.75
N THR A 191 -12.01 -1.41 14.24
CA THR A 191 -12.91 -2.56 14.48
C THR A 191 -12.53 -3.37 15.72
N TYR A 192 -11.38 -3.07 16.35
CA TYR A 192 -10.89 -3.73 17.56
C TYR A 192 -10.13 -2.76 18.47
N ASN A 193 -10.13 -3.04 19.76
CA ASN A 193 -9.44 -2.28 20.82
C ASN A 193 -8.01 -2.79 21.04
#